data_8559ab08d97ee8663520e7f44aa5261c
#
_entry.id   8559ab08d97ee8663520e7f44aa5261c
#
_cell.length_a   1.000
_cell.length_b   1.000
_cell.length_c   1.000
_cell.angle_alpha   90.00
_cell.angle_beta   90.00
_cell.angle_gamma   90.00
#
_symmetry.space_group_name_H-M   'P 1'
#
loop_
_entity.id
_entity.type
_entity.pdbx_description
1 polymer ?
#
loop_
_entity_poly.entity_id
_entity_poly.type
_entity_poly.pdbx_seq_one_letter_code
_entity_poly.pdbx_strand_id
1 'polypeptide(L)'
;MLFGCSRQPQTLAEVKSEYVTIDDSVRVHYKIWNQHSRKNTSTQSSNQKTLCFIHGFGCDMNTWEKQFEAFRDVRATDDLPVQLVFIDLPGYGKSDKPHVDYTFDFFAHAINEVLDANDIKDAVFVGHSLGTPVCRHTLTTTPHNGALVDVDGVYCFYDDTETPEYIEAINQFGHAFDGPDCREVITGFVSSLAGKETPQWVTDYAMSVMPETPQYVASSTMQHLVERQWWPNQQLDLPVMVICTQNSGLDPDNKEKMQSLYPNLDYTELTTCGHFIHMEQSEMFNQKLKEFLNQFP
;
A
#
# COMPACT_ATOMS: atom_id res chain seq x y z
N MET A 1 -21.61 -21.73 -32.55
CA MET A 1 -21.13 -21.53 -31.21
C MET A 1 -20.85 -20.04 -31.05
N LEU A 2 -21.71 -19.33 -30.33
CA LEU A 2 -21.51 -17.93 -30.04
C LEU A 2 -20.45 -17.85 -28.89
N PHE A 3 -19.22 -17.50 -29.24
CA PHE A 3 -18.26 -17.07 -28.23
C PHE A 3 -18.80 -15.76 -27.63
N GLY A 4 -19.36 -15.84 -26.44
CA GLY A 4 -19.70 -14.66 -25.68
C GLY A 4 -18.44 -13.86 -25.43
N CYS A 5 -18.28 -12.73 -26.10
CA CYS A 5 -17.28 -11.74 -25.80
C CYS A 5 -17.65 -11.18 -24.42
N SER A 6 -17.08 -11.73 -23.35
CA SER A 6 -17.22 -11.14 -22.02
C SER A 6 -16.58 -9.76 -22.06
N ARG A 7 -17.39 -8.73 -21.77
CA ARG A 7 -16.88 -7.35 -21.68
C ARG A 7 -15.76 -7.30 -20.63
N GLN A 8 -14.64 -6.68 -20.98
CA GLN A 8 -13.54 -6.46 -20.03
C GLN A 8 -14.01 -5.53 -18.90
N PRO A 9 -13.62 -5.77 -17.65
CA PRO A 9 -13.90 -4.87 -16.52
C PRO A 9 -13.44 -3.44 -16.83
N GLN A 10 -14.30 -2.47 -16.57
CA GLN A 10 -14.02 -1.06 -16.77
C GLN A 10 -13.53 -0.39 -15.48
N THR A 11 -13.87 -0.97 -14.33
CA THR A 11 -13.53 -0.49 -13.00
C THR A 11 -12.92 -1.63 -12.17
N LEU A 12 -12.13 -1.28 -11.16
CA LEU A 12 -11.60 -2.24 -10.21
C LEU A 12 -12.74 -2.99 -9.47
N ALA A 13 -13.88 -2.32 -9.25
CA ALA A 13 -15.04 -2.95 -8.64
C ALA A 13 -15.57 -4.15 -9.45
N GLU A 14 -15.49 -4.11 -10.77
CA GLU A 14 -15.95 -5.18 -11.68
C GLU A 14 -14.97 -6.37 -11.78
N VAL A 15 -13.71 -6.22 -11.33
CA VAL A 15 -12.75 -7.32 -11.26
C VAL A 15 -13.22 -8.34 -10.24
N LYS A 16 -13.12 -9.62 -10.57
CA LYS A 16 -13.56 -10.73 -9.71
C LYS A 16 -12.89 -10.64 -8.33
N SER A 17 -13.70 -10.73 -7.28
CA SER A 17 -13.24 -10.87 -5.90
C SER A 17 -12.76 -12.30 -5.65
N GLU A 18 -11.58 -12.44 -5.07
CA GLU A 18 -10.98 -13.68 -4.60
C GLU A 18 -10.71 -13.58 -3.10
N TYR A 19 -10.55 -14.73 -2.45
CA TYR A 19 -10.23 -14.80 -1.02
C TYR A 19 -9.21 -15.89 -0.76
N VAL A 20 -8.25 -15.61 0.11
CA VAL A 20 -7.40 -16.61 0.76
C VAL A 20 -7.77 -16.66 2.24
N THR A 21 -7.65 -17.82 2.86
CA THR A 21 -7.87 -17.97 4.31
C THR A 21 -6.51 -18.15 4.98
N ILE A 22 -6.23 -17.28 5.94
CA ILE A 22 -5.05 -17.35 6.81
C ILE A 22 -5.48 -17.82 8.22
N ASP A 23 -4.57 -18.44 8.95
CA ASP A 23 -4.78 -18.94 10.33
C ASP A 23 -6.09 -19.71 10.50
N ASP A 24 -6.44 -20.53 9.49
CA ASP A 24 -7.64 -21.40 9.41
C ASP A 24 -9.00 -20.67 9.49
N SER A 25 -9.04 -19.34 9.65
CA SER A 25 -10.30 -18.63 9.92
C SER A 25 -10.43 -17.24 9.33
N VAL A 26 -9.35 -16.53 9.04
CA VAL A 26 -9.39 -15.13 8.58
C VAL A 26 -9.33 -15.07 7.05
N ARG A 27 -10.39 -14.58 6.43
CA ARG A 27 -10.44 -14.42 4.98
C ARG A 27 -9.85 -13.06 4.59
N VAL A 28 -8.88 -13.09 3.70
CA VAL A 28 -8.25 -11.92 3.10
C VAL A 28 -8.80 -11.75 1.68
N HIS A 29 -9.44 -10.61 1.44
CA HIS A 29 -9.99 -10.25 0.14
C HIS A 29 -8.91 -9.67 -0.77
N TYR A 30 -8.86 -10.15 -2.00
CA TYR A 30 -7.97 -9.60 -3.02
C TYR A 30 -8.59 -9.68 -4.41
N LYS A 31 -7.97 -8.98 -5.36
CA LYS A 31 -8.30 -9.02 -6.78
C LYS A 31 -7.04 -9.14 -7.61
N ILE A 32 -7.10 -9.95 -8.68
CA ILE A 32 -6.00 -10.08 -9.64
C ILE A 32 -6.51 -9.74 -11.03
N TRP A 33 -5.74 -8.94 -11.74
CA TRP A 33 -5.94 -8.60 -13.14
C TRP A 33 -4.75 -9.03 -13.99
N ASN A 34 -5.00 -9.50 -15.21
CA ASN A 34 -4.00 -10.06 -16.13
C ASN A 34 -3.24 -11.28 -15.58
N GLN A 35 -3.91 -12.11 -14.75
CA GLN A 35 -3.32 -13.35 -14.27
C GLN A 35 -3.01 -14.29 -15.45
N HIS A 36 -1.78 -14.79 -15.53
CA HIS A 36 -1.45 -15.81 -16.50
C HIS A 36 -2.21 -17.11 -16.23
N SER A 37 -2.77 -17.70 -17.30
CA SER A 37 -3.41 -19.01 -17.20
C SER A 37 -2.36 -20.07 -16.85
N ARG A 38 -2.49 -20.74 -15.71
CA ARG A 38 -1.67 -21.88 -15.25
C ARG A 38 -1.54 -23.04 -16.28
N LYS A 39 -2.26 -22.96 -17.40
CA LYS A 39 -2.36 -24.06 -18.41
C LYS A 39 -1.35 -23.99 -19.53
N ASN A 40 -0.58 -22.92 -19.68
CA ASN A 40 0.41 -22.79 -20.76
C ASN A 40 1.84 -22.75 -20.21
N THR A 41 2.35 -23.94 -19.85
CA THR A 41 3.71 -24.14 -19.32
C THR A 41 4.85 -23.94 -20.33
N SER A 42 4.58 -23.58 -21.58
CA SER A 42 5.61 -23.48 -22.61
C SER A 42 5.96 -22.08 -23.11
N THR A 43 5.25 -21.03 -22.62
CA THR A 43 5.53 -19.64 -22.98
C THR A 43 5.25 -18.71 -21.80
N GLN A 44 5.89 -18.95 -20.64
CA GLN A 44 6.01 -17.88 -19.65
C GLN A 44 6.84 -16.78 -20.31
N SER A 45 6.24 -15.64 -20.60
CA SER A 45 7.00 -14.42 -20.85
C SER A 45 7.80 -14.18 -19.56
N SER A 46 9.12 -14.38 -19.63
CA SER A 46 10.05 -14.20 -18.50
C SER A 46 10.11 -12.75 -17.99
N ASN A 47 9.30 -11.85 -18.53
CA ASN A 47 9.33 -10.42 -18.28
C ASN A 47 8.03 -9.83 -17.70
N GLN A 48 7.01 -10.63 -17.34
CA GLN A 48 5.83 -10.04 -16.73
C GLN A 48 6.13 -9.64 -15.28
N LYS A 49 5.86 -8.37 -14.97
CA LYS A 49 6.01 -7.83 -13.61
C LYS A 49 4.69 -7.86 -12.87
N THR A 50 4.73 -8.21 -11.59
CA THR A 50 3.57 -8.12 -10.71
C THR A 50 3.63 -6.83 -9.91
N LEU A 51 2.57 -6.02 -9.96
CA LEU A 51 2.34 -4.88 -9.08
C LEU A 51 1.39 -5.29 -7.96
N CYS A 52 1.87 -5.28 -6.72
CA CYS A 52 1.07 -5.59 -5.54
C CYS A 52 0.73 -4.29 -4.79
N PHE A 53 -0.53 -3.88 -4.82
CA PHE A 53 -1.02 -2.62 -4.28
C PHE A 53 -1.58 -2.81 -2.87
N ILE A 54 -1.02 -2.08 -1.90
CA ILE A 54 -1.37 -2.12 -0.49
C ILE A 54 -1.81 -0.73 -0.03
N HIS A 55 -3.06 -0.62 0.41
CA HIS A 55 -3.68 0.64 0.82
C HIS A 55 -3.21 1.12 2.19
N GLY A 56 -3.53 2.38 2.53
CA GLY A 56 -3.26 3.00 3.81
C GLY A 56 -4.28 2.68 4.90
N PHE A 57 -4.03 3.19 6.12
CA PHE A 57 -4.92 3.08 7.27
C PHE A 57 -6.35 3.51 6.94
N GLY A 58 -7.32 2.72 7.36
CA GLY A 58 -8.74 3.02 7.18
C GLY A 58 -9.27 2.93 5.75
N CYS A 59 -8.42 2.69 4.77
CA CYS A 59 -8.79 2.59 3.35
C CYS A 59 -9.13 1.16 2.93
N ASP A 60 -9.39 0.98 1.64
CA ASP A 60 -9.53 -0.30 0.97
C ASP A 60 -8.84 -0.25 -0.42
N MET A 61 -8.86 -1.35 -1.15
CA MET A 61 -8.21 -1.43 -2.46
C MET A 61 -8.76 -0.45 -3.51
N ASN A 62 -9.98 0.11 -3.32
CA ASN A 62 -10.57 1.04 -4.30
C ASN A 62 -9.80 2.37 -4.37
N THR A 63 -8.97 2.69 -3.39
CA THR A 63 -8.02 3.82 -3.47
C THR A 63 -7.14 3.74 -4.72
N TRP A 64 -6.93 2.53 -5.29
CA TRP A 64 -6.08 2.25 -6.45
C TRP A 64 -6.83 2.22 -7.79
N GLU A 65 -8.08 2.70 -7.84
CA GLU A 65 -8.90 2.70 -9.07
C GLU A 65 -8.18 3.37 -10.25
N LYS A 66 -7.47 4.50 -10.01
CA LYS A 66 -6.72 5.22 -11.05
C LYS A 66 -5.51 4.46 -11.58
N GLN A 67 -4.92 3.60 -10.76
CA GLN A 67 -3.83 2.71 -11.17
C GLN A 67 -4.39 1.54 -11.98
N PHE A 68 -5.53 0.98 -11.56
CA PHE A 68 -6.22 -0.02 -12.35
C PHE A 68 -6.58 0.52 -13.75
N GLU A 69 -7.21 1.69 -13.84
CA GLU A 69 -7.54 2.35 -15.12
C GLU A 69 -6.31 2.51 -16.04
N ALA A 70 -5.16 2.90 -15.47
CA ALA A 70 -3.93 3.17 -16.22
C ALA A 70 -3.20 1.93 -16.74
N PHE A 71 -3.38 0.77 -16.06
CA PHE A 71 -2.64 -0.45 -16.34
C PHE A 71 -3.52 -1.61 -16.85
N ARG A 72 -4.85 -1.54 -16.76
CA ARG A 72 -5.76 -2.63 -17.15
C ARG A 72 -5.66 -3.07 -18.61
N ASP A 73 -5.32 -2.13 -19.49
CA ASP A 73 -5.23 -2.38 -20.94
C ASP A 73 -3.82 -2.80 -21.39
N VAL A 74 -2.85 -2.80 -20.47
CA VAL A 74 -1.48 -3.29 -20.71
C VAL A 74 -1.50 -4.82 -20.86
N ARG A 75 -1.09 -5.31 -22.02
CA ARG A 75 -1.16 -6.74 -22.36
C ARG A 75 0.18 -7.44 -22.19
N ALA A 76 0.14 -8.76 -22.07
CA ALA A 76 1.33 -9.61 -22.01
C ALA A 76 2.24 -9.50 -23.26
N THR A 77 1.72 -8.93 -24.37
CA THR A 77 2.47 -8.70 -25.63
C THR A 77 3.06 -7.30 -25.73
N ASP A 78 2.79 -6.44 -24.76
CA ASP A 78 3.33 -5.08 -24.70
C ASP A 78 4.77 -5.11 -24.18
N ASP A 79 5.52 -4.03 -24.38
CA ASP A 79 6.93 -3.94 -23.94
C ASP A 79 7.07 -4.04 -22.40
N LEU A 80 6.00 -3.75 -21.66
CA LEU A 80 5.94 -3.83 -20.21
C LEU A 80 4.67 -4.59 -19.76
N PRO A 81 4.61 -5.91 -19.90
CA PRO A 81 3.46 -6.69 -19.43
C PRO A 81 3.39 -6.66 -17.91
N VAL A 82 2.20 -6.35 -17.37
CA VAL A 82 1.99 -6.30 -15.92
C VAL A 82 0.82 -7.18 -15.48
N GLN A 83 0.97 -7.79 -14.31
CA GLN A 83 -0.10 -8.36 -13.51
C GLN A 83 -0.38 -7.41 -12.36
N LEU A 84 -1.65 -7.18 -12.03
CA LEU A 84 -2.03 -6.30 -10.92
C LEU A 84 -2.66 -7.14 -9.82
N VAL A 85 -2.20 -6.96 -8.60
CA VAL A 85 -2.76 -7.56 -7.38
C VAL A 85 -3.17 -6.43 -6.45
N PHE A 86 -4.40 -6.44 -6.00
CA PHE A 86 -4.95 -5.47 -5.05
C PHE A 86 -5.44 -6.23 -3.83
N ILE A 87 -4.99 -5.84 -2.65
CA ILE A 87 -5.30 -6.52 -1.39
C ILE A 87 -6.02 -5.56 -0.44
N ASP A 88 -7.15 -5.99 0.09
CA ASP A 88 -7.69 -5.40 1.30
C ASP A 88 -6.96 -6.04 2.49
N LEU A 89 -6.19 -5.28 3.24
CA LEU A 89 -5.53 -5.78 4.44
C LEU A 89 -6.55 -6.33 5.45
N PRO A 90 -6.23 -7.36 6.26
CA PRO A 90 -7.09 -7.76 7.38
C PRO A 90 -7.50 -6.55 8.23
N GLY A 91 -8.75 -6.50 8.68
CA GLY A 91 -9.28 -5.33 9.40
C GLY A 91 -9.91 -4.28 8.50
N TYR A 92 -9.70 -4.32 7.18
CA TYR A 92 -10.12 -3.28 6.23
C TYR A 92 -10.91 -3.86 5.05
N GLY A 93 -11.56 -2.96 4.30
CA GLY A 93 -12.30 -3.31 3.10
C GLY A 93 -13.24 -4.50 3.30
N LYS A 94 -13.14 -5.49 2.40
CA LYS A 94 -13.92 -6.74 2.44
C LYS A 94 -13.19 -7.90 3.11
N SER A 95 -11.97 -7.71 3.61
CA SER A 95 -11.29 -8.68 4.45
C SER A 95 -11.98 -8.81 5.80
N ASP A 96 -11.83 -9.97 6.43
CA ASP A 96 -12.37 -10.21 7.77
C ASP A 96 -11.69 -9.29 8.78
N LYS A 97 -12.38 -9.02 9.88
CA LYS A 97 -11.98 -8.10 10.94
C LYS A 97 -11.90 -8.84 12.28
N PRO A 98 -10.94 -9.77 12.45
CA PRO A 98 -10.83 -10.54 13.69
C PRO A 98 -10.39 -9.67 14.87
N HIS A 99 -10.71 -10.08 16.10
CA HIS A 99 -10.19 -9.47 17.31
C HIS A 99 -8.81 -10.05 17.63
N VAL A 100 -7.79 -9.52 16.99
CA VAL A 100 -6.37 -9.89 17.12
C VAL A 100 -5.50 -8.64 17.14
N ASP A 101 -4.21 -8.79 17.38
CA ASP A 101 -3.23 -7.71 17.24
C ASP A 101 -2.92 -7.48 15.75
N TYR A 102 -3.12 -6.25 15.29
CA TYR A 102 -2.88 -5.84 13.91
C TYR A 102 -1.43 -5.39 13.73
N THR A 103 -0.52 -6.35 13.84
CA THR A 103 0.93 -6.15 13.72
C THR A 103 1.39 -6.14 12.27
N PHE A 104 2.61 -5.67 12.01
CA PHE A 104 3.21 -5.78 10.67
C PHE A 104 3.43 -7.23 10.25
N ASP A 105 3.73 -8.14 11.19
CA ASP A 105 3.81 -9.57 10.91
C ASP A 105 2.48 -10.14 10.42
N PHE A 106 1.37 -9.75 11.06
CA PHE A 106 0.03 -10.20 10.66
C PHE A 106 -0.33 -9.70 9.24
N PHE A 107 -0.04 -8.44 8.94
CA PHE A 107 -0.27 -7.91 7.60
C PHE A 107 0.65 -8.55 6.56
N ALA A 108 1.93 -8.72 6.86
CA ALA A 108 2.89 -9.36 5.95
C ALA A 108 2.52 -10.82 5.68
N HIS A 109 2.09 -11.56 6.72
CA HIS A 109 1.56 -12.92 6.55
C HIS A 109 0.37 -12.95 5.58
N ALA A 110 -0.59 -12.05 5.74
CA ALA A 110 -1.74 -11.96 4.83
C ALA A 110 -1.32 -11.68 3.37
N ILE A 111 -0.37 -10.78 3.15
CA ILE A 111 0.16 -10.48 1.82
C ILE A 111 0.85 -11.73 1.22
N ASN A 112 1.72 -12.38 1.98
CA ASN A 112 2.46 -13.56 1.53
C ASN A 112 1.51 -14.70 1.14
N GLU A 113 0.47 -14.97 1.93
CA GLU A 113 -0.52 -15.99 1.61
C GLU A 113 -1.30 -15.69 0.32
N VAL A 114 -1.60 -14.41 0.04
CA VAL A 114 -2.20 -14.02 -1.25
C VAL A 114 -1.22 -14.28 -2.40
N LEU A 115 0.05 -13.92 -2.26
CA LEU A 115 1.06 -14.12 -3.29
C LEU A 115 1.32 -15.62 -3.53
N ASP A 116 1.47 -16.41 -2.47
CA ASP A 116 1.73 -17.85 -2.54
C ASP A 116 0.54 -18.62 -3.15
N ALA A 117 -0.70 -18.27 -2.77
CA ALA A 117 -1.91 -18.86 -3.37
C ALA A 117 -2.01 -18.64 -4.89
N ASN A 118 -1.27 -17.66 -5.42
CA ASN A 118 -1.25 -17.30 -6.83
C ASN A 118 0.09 -17.59 -7.53
N ASP A 119 1.01 -18.32 -6.88
CA ASP A 119 2.36 -18.66 -7.38
C ASP A 119 3.20 -17.43 -7.76
N ILE A 120 2.99 -16.29 -7.08
CA ILE A 120 3.73 -15.04 -7.30
C ILE A 120 4.97 -15.06 -6.40
N LYS A 121 6.17 -15.06 -7.02
CA LYS A 121 7.45 -15.12 -6.30
C LYS A 121 8.10 -13.75 -6.18
N ASP A 122 7.88 -12.89 -7.16
CA ASP A 122 8.50 -11.57 -7.26
C ASP A 122 7.40 -10.54 -7.52
N ALA A 123 7.42 -9.43 -6.79
CA ALA A 123 6.47 -8.35 -6.95
C ALA A 123 7.11 -6.98 -6.71
N VAL A 124 6.65 -5.98 -7.44
CA VAL A 124 6.83 -4.58 -7.07
C VAL A 124 5.71 -4.23 -6.10
N PHE A 125 6.06 -4.01 -4.86
CA PHE A 125 5.12 -3.63 -3.82
C PHE A 125 4.86 -2.12 -3.90
N VAL A 126 3.60 -1.74 -4.01
CA VAL A 126 3.16 -0.35 -4.09
C VAL A 126 2.33 -0.06 -2.84
N GLY A 127 2.95 0.57 -1.86
CA GLY A 127 2.34 0.88 -0.57
C GLY A 127 1.98 2.35 -0.44
N HIS A 128 0.78 2.65 0.07
CA HIS A 128 0.37 3.99 0.45
C HIS A 128 0.31 4.11 1.97
N SER A 129 0.87 5.19 2.53
CA SER A 129 0.77 5.48 3.95
C SER A 129 1.19 4.28 4.81
N LEU A 130 0.32 3.74 5.69
CA LEU A 130 0.50 2.48 6.43
C LEU A 130 0.93 1.31 5.52
N GLY A 131 0.44 1.26 4.29
CA GLY A 131 0.80 0.20 3.34
C GLY A 131 2.28 0.16 3.00
N THR A 132 2.98 1.29 3.05
CA THR A 132 4.42 1.37 2.78
C THR A 132 5.27 0.60 3.81
N PRO A 133 5.20 0.87 5.13
CA PRO A 133 5.97 0.11 6.10
C PRO A 133 5.57 -1.37 6.15
N VAL A 134 4.30 -1.70 5.89
CA VAL A 134 3.86 -3.10 5.75
C VAL A 134 4.54 -3.77 4.55
N CYS A 135 4.60 -3.13 3.38
CA CYS A 135 5.33 -3.62 2.20
C CYS A 135 6.83 -3.80 2.50
N ARG A 136 7.44 -2.79 3.15
CA ARG A 136 8.85 -2.86 3.56
C ARG A 136 9.11 -4.03 4.50
N HIS A 137 8.25 -4.22 5.49
CA HIS A 137 8.34 -5.35 6.42
C HIS A 137 8.21 -6.69 5.69
N THR A 138 7.25 -6.82 4.77
CA THR A 138 7.10 -8.02 3.93
C THR A 138 8.38 -8.33 3.15
N LEU A 139 9.00 -7.31 2.51
CA LEU A 139 10.24 -7.47 1.75
C LEU A 139 11.46 -7.81 2.61
N THR A 140 11.48 -7.43 3.88
CA THR A 140 12.60 -7.72 4.79
C THR A 140 12.49 -9.07 5.49
N THR A 141 11.29 -9.61 5.64
CA THR A 141 11.02 -10.85 6.37
C THR A 141 10.81 -12.06 5.47
N THR A 142 10.47 -11.83 4.21
CA THR A 142 10.25 -12.89 3.22
C THR A 142 11.19 -12.71 2.03
N PRO A 143 11.82 -13.78 1.52
CA PRO A 143 12.77 -13.67 0.40
C PRO A 143 12.02 -13.44 -0.93
N HIS A 144 11.54 -12.23 -1.15
CA HIS A 144 11.04 -11.77 -2.44
C HIS A 144 12.12 -10.98 -3.16
N ASN A 145 12.34 -11.29 -4.44
CA ASN A 145 13.06 -10.38 -5.31
C ASN A 145 12.02 -9.38 -5.84
N GLY A 146 12.22 -8.10 -5.58
CA GLY A 146 11.23 -7.12 -5.98
C GLY A 146 11.73 -5.69 -5.83
N ALA A 147 10.80 -4.78 -5.80
CA ALA A 147 11.04 -3.37 -5.60
C ALA A 147 9.95 -2.78 -4.68
N LEU A 148 10.22 -1.63 -4.12
CA LEU A 148 9.26 -0.88 -3.31
C LEU A 148 8.90 0.44 -3.99
N VAL A 149 7.61 0.72 -4.08
CA VAL A 149 7.07 2.02 -4.41
C VAL A 149 6.36 2.55 -3.17
N ASP A 150 6.92 3.56 -2.61
CA ASP A 150 6.46 4.27 -1.43
C ASP A 150 5.63 5.48 -1.85
N VAL A 151 4.36 5.49 -1.48
CA VAL A 151 3.44 6.58 -1.77
C VAL A 151 3.05 7.26 -0.47
N ASP A 152 3.75 8.32 -0.15
CA ASP A 152 3.57 9.12 1.06
C ASP A 152 3.51 8.26 2.33
N GLY A 153 4.48 7.34 2.42
CA GLY A 153 4.57 6.36 3.48
C GLY A 153 4.80 6.99 4.85
N VAL A 154 4.31 6.33 5.88
CA VAL A 154 4.61 6.70 7.27
C VAL A 154 5.96 6.14 7.66
N TYR A 155 6.76 6.95 8.36
CA TYR A 155 8.03 6.53 8.95
C TYR A 155 8.18 7.05 10.37
N CYS A 156 8.54 6.16 11.29
CA CYS A 156 9.04 6.51 12.60
C CYS A 156 10.56 6.29 12.61
N PHE A 157 11.33 7.36 12.57
CA PHE A 157 12.78 7.27 12.66
C PHE A 157 13.20 7.23 14.13
N TYR A 158 13.57 6.05 14.62
CA TYR A 158 14.08 5.84 15.94
C TYR A 158 15.61 5.79 15.90
N ASP A 159 16.25 6.94 16.09
CA ASP A 159 17.70 7.10 16.12
C ASP A 159 18.20 7.65 17.48
N ASP A 160 19.49 7.95 17.59
CA ASP A 160 20.10 8.45 18.83
C ASP A 160 19.75 9.93 19.12
N THR A 161 18.97 10.59 18.24
CA THR A 161 18.55 12.00 18.41
C THR A 161 17.13 12.13 18.99
N GLU A 162 16.48 11.01 19.32
CA GLU A 162 15.13 10.98 19.91
C GLU A 162 15.09 11.75 21.22
N THR A 163 14.19 12.71 21.31
CA THR A 163 13.91 13.38 22.59
C THR A 163 12.76 12.70 23.32
N PRO A 164 12.68 12.81 24.65
CA PRO A 164 11.52 12.31 25.41
C PRO A 164 10.19 12.87 24.90
N GLU A 165 10.17 14.12 24.43
CA GLU A 165 9.00 14.79 23.88
C GLU A 165 8.57 14.17 22.55
N TYR A 166 9.52 13.78 21.69
CA TYR A 166 9.25 13.07 20.44
C TYR A 166 8.62 11.70 20.69
N ILE A 167 9.22 10.92 21.60
CA ILE A 167 8.68 9.61 22.00
C ILE A 167 7.29 9.73 22.59
N GLU A 168 7.06 10.71 23.46
CA GLU A 168 5.74 10.95 24.04
C GLU A 168 4.71 11.33 22.96
N ALA A 169 5.06 12.20 22.01
CA ALA A 169 4.17 12.59 20.92
C ALA A 169 3.79 11.39 20.01
N ILE A 170 4.76 10.53 19.68
CA ILE A 170 4.52 9.30 18.91
C ILE A 170 3.59 8.35 19.68
N ASN A 171 3.84 8.13 20.97
CA ASN A 171 2.99 7.28 21.81
C ASN A 171 1.56 7.85 21.91
N GLN A 172 1.41 9.15 22.12
CA GLN A 172 0.11 9.81 22.15
C GLN A 172 -0.63 9.64 20.81
N PHE A 173 0.07 9.75 19.68
CA PHE A 173 -0.51 9.49 18.37
C PHE A 173 -0.98 8.04 18.23
N GLY A 174 -0.17 7.05 18.63
CA GLY A 174 -0.55 5.64 18.61
C GLY A 174 -1.80 5.35 19.44
N HIS A 175 -1.94 5.99 20.60
CA HIS A 175 -3.06 5.81 21.52
C HIS A 175 -4.27 6.73 21.26
N ALA A 176 -4.19 7.64 20.29
CA ALA A 176 -5.29 8.57 20.00
C ALA A 176 -6.59 7.86 19.57
N PHE A 177 -6.50 6.61 19.11
CA PHE A 177 -7.61 5.82 18.58
C PHE A 177 -8.24 4.86 19.60
N ASP A 178 -7.81 4.88 20.87
CA ASP A 178 -8.24 3.90 21.88
C ASP A 178 -9.62 4.20 22.46
N GLY A 179 -10.06 5.45 22.40
CA GLY A 179 -11.28 5.92 23.05
C GLY A 179 -12.57 5.57 22.31
N PRO A 180 -13.73 5.76 22.96
CA PRO A 180 -15.04 5.57 22.35
C PRO A 180 -15.35 6.59 21.26
N ASP A 181 -14.59 7.69 21.19
CA ASP A 181 -14.65 8.77 20.20
C ASP A 181 -13.71 8.51 19.00
N CYS A 182 -13.23 7.27 18.84
CA CYS A 182 -12.33 6.85 17.76
C CYS A 182 -12.82 7.30 16.38
N ARG A 183 -14.13 7.21 16.10
CA ARG A 183 -14.73 7.63 14.84
C ARG A 183 -14.53 9.12 14.57
N GLU A 184 -14.73 9.95 15.58
CA GLU A 184 -14.51 11.40 15.52
C GLU A 184 -13.02 11.72 15.34
N VAL A 185 -12.16 10.99 16.04
CA VAL A 185 -10.69 11.10 15.86
C VAL A 185 -10.28 10.78 14.43
N ILE A 186 -10.76 9.68 13.86
CA ILE A 186 -10.49 9.33 12.46
C ILE A 186 -11.03 10.41 11.52
N THR A 187 -12.25 10.93 11.77
CA THR A 187 -12.83 12.00 10.94
C THR A 187 -11.98 13.26 10.94
N GLY A 188 -11.47 13.65 12.12
CA GLY A 188 -10.52 14.77 12.26
C GLY A 188 -9.19 14.49 11.54
N PHE A 189 -8.67 13.26 11.67
CA PHE A 189 -7.46 12.83 10.99
C PHE A 189 -7.58 12.92 9.47
N VAL A 190 -8.69 12.40 8.88
CA VAL A 190 -8.96 12.52 7.43
C VAL A 190 -8.90 13.98 6.97
N SER A 191 -9.45 14.90 7.76
CA SER A 191 -9.43 16.33 7.42
C SER A 191 -8.00 16.89 7.36
N SER A 192 -7.08 16.37 8.15
CA SER A 192 -5.67 16.79 8.16
C SER A 192 -4.85 16.24 7.00
N LEU A 193 -5.33 15.20 6.32
CA LEU A 193 -4.65 14.56 5.18
C LEU A 193 -4.81 15.35 3.87
N ALA A 194 -5.78 16.27 3.80
CA ALA A 194 -6.03 17.06 2.60
C ALA A 194 -5.00 18.18 2.47
N GLY A 195 -4.41 18.30 1.29
CA GLY A 195 -3.61 19.45 0.89
C GLY A 195 -4.50 20.59 0.34
N LYS A 196 -3.87 21.72 0.04
CA LYS A 196 -4.58 22.90 -0.48
C LYS A 196 -5.32 22.65 -1.80
N GLU A 197 -4.79 21.75 -2.63
CA GLU A 197 -5.30 21.46 -3.97
C GLU A 197 -5.96 20.07 -4.04
N THR A 198 -6.17 19.39 -2.91
CA THR A 198 -6.82 18.09 -2.89
C THR A 198 -8.24 18.16 -3.45
N PRO A 199 -8.57 17.41 -4.50
CA PRO A 199 -9.90 17.40 -5.07
C PRO A 199 -10.94 16.89 -4.07
N GLN A 200 -12.11 17.51 -4.03
CA GLN A 200 -13.17 17.17 -3.06
C GLN A 200 -13.53 15.69 -3.08
N TRP A 201 -13.56 15.03 -4.25
CA TRP A 201 -13.88 13.61 -4.36
C TRP A 201 -12.90 12.70 -3.63
N VAL A 202 -11.63 13.10 -3.46
CA VAL A 202 -10.63 12.36 -2.68
C VAL A 202 -10.97 12.42 -1.20
N THR A 203 -11.27 13.62 -0.70
CA THR A 203 -11.72 13.80 0.69
C THR A 203 -13.03 13.08 0.95
N ASP A 204 -14.00 13.15 0.02
CA ASP A 204 -15.28 12.45 0.13
C ASP A 204 -15.09 10.94 0.20
N TYR A 205 -14.18 10.37 -0.62
CA TYR A 205 -13.82 8.95 -0.54
C TYR A 205 -13.25 8.62 0.84
N ALA A 206 -12.21 9.32 1.31
CA ALA A 206 -11.59 9.07 2.59
C ALA A 206 -12.59 9.17 3.76
N MET A 207 -13.45 10.20 3.75
CA MET A 207 -14.54 10.38 4.74
C MET A 207 -15.60 9.28 4.68
N SER A 208 -15.78 8.63 3.54
CA SER A 208 -16.76 7.54 3.41
C SER A 208 -16.26 6.19 3.90
N VAL A 209 -14.93 5.97 3.92
CA VAL A 209 -14.35 4.66 4.24
C VAL A 209 -13.60 4.63 5.56
N MET A 210 -12.76 5.62 5.86
CA MET A 210 -11.86 5.57 7.01
C MET A 210 -12.59 5.58 8.36
N PRO A 211 -13.64 6.40 8.60
CA PRO A 211 -14.39 6.40 9.85
C PRO A 211 -15.22 5.13 10.11
N GLU A 212 -15.35 4.24 9.12
CA GLU A 212 -16.02 2.94 9.28
C GLU A 212 -15.08 1.85 9.84
N THR A 213 -13.80 2.17 10.05
CA THR A 213 -12.83 1.25 10.67
C THR A 213 -13.26 0.94 12.09
N PRO A 214 -13.43 -0.34 12.47
CA PRO A 214 -13.75 -0.69 13.86
C PRO A 214 -12.70 -0.17 14.83
N GLN A 215 -13.13 0.35 15.97
CA GLN A 215 -12.24 0.97 16.97
C GLN A 215 -11.07 0.05 17.36
N TYR A 216 -11.33 -1.23 17.62
CA TYR A 216 -10.27 -2.18 18.00
C TYR A 216 -9.25 -2.43 16.87
N VAL A 217 -9.66 -2.34 15.60
CA VAL A 217 -8.74 -2.40 14.44
C VAL A 217 -7.89 -1.14 14.40
N ALA A 218 -8.54 0.04 14.49
CA ALA A 218 -7.86 1.33 14.45
C ALA A 218 -6.84 1.46 15.58
N SER A 219 -7.27 1.19 16.82
CA SER A 219 -6.43 1.23 18.01
C SER A 219 -5.23 0.31 17.89
N SER A 220 -5.44 -0.99 17.63
CA SER A 220 -4.36 -1.95 17.51
C SER A 220 -3.39 -1.60 16.37
N THR A 221 -3.91 -1.24 15.19
CA THR A 221 -3.06 -0.84 14.06
C THR A 221 -2.18 0.35 14.39
N MET A 222 -2.74 1.40 15.01
CA MET A 222 -2.01 2.64 15.27
C MET A 222 -1.01 2.50 16.43
N GLN A 223 -1.33 1.68 17.44
CA GLN A 223 -0.38 1.35 18.50
C GLN A 223 0.83 0.59 17.92
N HIS A 224 0.60 -0.45 17.12
CA HIS A 224 1.69 -1.20 16.51
C HIS A 224 2.45 -0.37 15.46
N LEU A 225 1.79 0.56 14.76
CA LEU A 225 2.47 1.46 13.82
C LEU A 225 3.63 2.22 14.47
N VAL A 226 3.49 2.63 15.72
CA VAL A 226 4.49 3.45 16.41
C VAL A 226 5.46 2.64 17.28
N GLU A 227 5.38 1.32 17.30
CA GLU A 227 6.31 0.50 18.08
C GLU A 227 7.68 0.41 17.42
N ARG A 228 8.74 0.73 18.17
CA ARG A 228 10.14 0.77 17.71
C ARG A 228 10.59 -0.51 16.99
N GLN A 229 10.10 -1.68 17.41
CA GLN A 229 10.51 -2.97 16.83
C GLN A 229 10.22 -3.09 15.32
N TRP A 230 9.22 -2.36 14.80
CA TRP A 230 8.84 -2.38 13.40
C TRP A 230 9.66 -1.45 12.51
N TRP A 231 10.54 -0.64 13.10
CA TRP A 231 11.33 0.38 12.44
C TRP A 231 12.84 0.11 12.50
N PRO A 232 13.32 -1.04 12.01
CA PRO A 232 14.76 -1.31 12.00
C PRO A 232 15.47 -0.36 11.01
N ASN A 233 16.63 0.14 11.42
CA ASN A 233 17.54 0.94 10.57
C ASN A 233 18.26 0.07 9.51
N GLN A 234 17.68 -1.06 9.13
CA GLN A 234 18.24 -1.96 8.13
C GLN A 234 18.08 -1.34 6.75
N GLN A 235 19.18 -1.26 6.02
CA GLN A 235 19.14 -0.88 4.61
C GLN A 235 18.46 -1.96 3.78
N LEU A 236 17.66 -1.51 2.81
CA LEU A 236 16.99 -2.35 1.84
C LEU A 236 17.70 -2.14 0.48
N ASP A 237 18.59 -3.08 0.13
CA ASP A 237 19.36 -3.04 -1.12
C ASP A 237 18.54 -3.60 -2.29
N LEU A 238 17.47 -2.90 -2.59
CA LEU A 238 16.61 -3.12 -3.76
C LEU A 238 16.18 -1.75 -4.30
N PRO A 239 15.66 -1.72 -5.53
CA PRO A 239 15.14 -0.47 -6.09
C PRO A 239 13.96 0.06 -5.29
N VAL A 240 14.00 1.35 -4.94
CA VAL A 240 12.93 2.02 -4.21
C VAL A 240 12.58 3.34 -4.90
N MET A 241 11.31 3.54 -5.18
CA MET A 241 10.77 4.84 -5.60
C MET A 241 9.94 5.41 -4.44
N VAL A 242 10.26 6.63 -4.01
CA VAL A 242 9.50 7.38 -3.01
C VAL A 242 8.84 8.57 -3.68
N ILE A 243 7.54 8.72 -3.52
CA ILE A 243 6.80 9.93 -3.87
C ILE A 243 6.06 10.38 -2.61
N CYS A 244 6.44 11.52 -2.08
CA CYS A 244 5.88 12.07 -0.85
C CYS A 244 5.43 13.53 -1.02
N THR A 245 4.70 14.05 -0.04
CA THR A 245 4.27 15.45 -0.01
C THR A 245 4.75 16.16 1.24
N GLN A 246 5.14 17.42 1.10
CA GLN A 246 5.48 18.30 2.23
C GLN A 246 4.30 18.52 3.20
N ASN A 247 3.07 18.34 2.72
CA ASN A 247 1.87 18.50 3.53
C ASN A 247 1.69 17.38 4.58
N SER A 248 2.41 16.27 4.46
CA SER A 248 2.41 15.18 5.46
C SER A 248 3.31 15.44 6.68
N GLY A 249 3.83 16.65 6.82
CA GLY A 249 4.66 17.03 7.97
C GLY A 249 6.02 16.37 7.97
N LEU A 250 6.60 16.16 6.79
CA LEU A 250 7.91 15.55 6.64
C LEU A 250 9.00 16.34 7.39
N ASP A 251 9.91 15.61 7.98
CA ASP A 251 11.14 16.14 8.55
C ASP A 251 11.95 16.86 7.47
N PRO A 252 12.57 18.01 7.74
CA PRO A 252 13.42 18.71 6.76
C PRO A 252 14.54 17.86 6.15
N ASP A 253 15.02 16.84 6.88
CA ASP A 253 16.05 15.90 6.46
C ASP A 253 15.49 14.54 6.03
N ASN A 254 14.17 14.47 5.70
CA ASN A 254 13.50 13.22 5.32
C ASN A 254 14.19 12.52 4.15
N LYS A 255 14.61 13.27 3.14
CA LYS A 255 15.31 12.71 1.98
C LYS A 255 16.62 12.02 2.35
N GLU A 256 17.41 12.64 3.22
CA GLU A 256 18.69 12.10 3.70
C GLU A 256 18.46 10.84 4.54
N LYS A 257 17.45 10.85 5.39
CA LYS A 257 17.02 9.67 6.19
C LYS A 257 16.58 8.53 5.27
N MET A 258 15.73 8.81 4.28
CA MET A 258 15.33 7.82 3.28
C MET A 258 16.51 7.27 2.48
N GLN A 259 17.47 8.14 2.09
CA GLN A 259 18.67 7.72 1.35
C GLN A 259 19.53 6.77 2.19
N SER A 260 19.53 6.91 3.51
CA SER A 260 20.25 6.00 4.41
C SER A 260 19.63 4.61 4.48
N LEU A 261 18.31 4.52 4.33
CA LEU A 261 17.56 3.25 4.32
C LEU A 261 17.55 2.58 2.94
N TYR A 262 17.60 3.37 1.87
CA TYR A 262 17.44 2.94 0.49
C TYR A 262 18.58 3.45 -0.39
N PRO A 263 19.68 2.69 -0.54
CA PRO A 263 20.81 3.12 -1.37
C PRO A 263 20.43 3.39 -2.84
N ASN A 264 19.44 2.65 -3.36
CA ASN A 264 18.94 2.75 -4.75
C ASN A 264 17.62 3.53 -4.82
N LEU A 265 17.60 4.73 -4.24
CA LEU A 265 16.42 5.57 -4.07
C LEU A 265 16.17 6.49 -5.27
N ASP A 266 14.97 6.41 -5.88
CA ASP A 266 14.37 7.46 -6.70
C ASP A 266 13.38 8.27 -5.84
N TYR A 267 13.71 9.53 -5.54
CA TYR A 267 12.97 10.35 -4.59
C TYR A 267 12.30 11.55 -5.27
N THR A 268 11.01 11.69 -5.08
CA THR A 268 10.21 12.82 -5.54
C THR A 268 9.38 13.38 -4.39
N GLU A 269 9.50 14.69 -4.17
CA GLU A 269 8.73 15.43 -3.18
C GLU A 269 7.82 16.44 -3.86
N LEU A 270 6.54 16.46 -3.46
CA LEU A 270 5.50 17.34 -3.98
C LEU A 270 5.13 18.40 -2.94
N THR A 271 4.71 19.58 -3.41
CA THR A 271 4.48 20.73 -2.53
C THR A 271 3.01 21.18 -2.45
N THR A 272 2.15 20.67 -3.32
CA THR A 272 0.78 21.19 -3.48
C THR A 272 -0.33 20.19 -3.26
N CYS A 273 -0.05 18.88 -3.35
CA CYS A 273 -1.03 17.82 -3.11
C CYS A 273 -1.14 17.45 -1.62
N GLY A 274 -2.21 16.73 -1.27
CA GLY A 274 -2.38 16.09 0.00
C GLY A 274 -1.77 14.69 0.04
N HIS A 275 -2.20 13.92 1.02
CA HIS A 275 -1.68 12.59 1.34
C HIS A 275 -1.99 11.51 0.30
N PHE A 276 -3.08 11.67 -0.46
CA PHE A 276 -3.52 10.66 -1.44
C PHE A 276 -2.94 10.92 -2.84
N ILE A 277 -1.61 11.02 -2.95
CA ILE A 277 -0.87 11.39 -4.17
C ILE A 277 -1.31 10.56 -5.39
N HIS A 278 -1.47 9.25 -5.23
CA HIS A 278 -1.87 8.31 -6.28
C HIS A 278 -3.30 8.53 -6.80
N MET A 279 -4.14 9.22 -6.04
CA MET A 279 -5.48 9.66 -6.43
C MET A 279 -5.46 11.09 -6.97
N GLU A 280 -4.82 12.01 -6.25
CA GLU A 280 -4.80 13.45 -6.54
C GLU A 280 -3.98 13.80 -7.78
N GLN A 281 -2.84 13.14 -7.95
CA GLN A 281 -1.86 13.35 -9.03
C GLN A 281 -1.68 12.05 -9.83
N SER A 282 -2.79 11.36 -10.12
CA SER A 282 -2.78 10.00 -10.65
C SER A 282 -2.05 9.86 -11.98
N GLU A 283 -2.16 10.82 -12.89
CA GLU A 283 -1.47 10.80 -14.18
C GLU A 283 0.05 10.85 -14.00
N MET A 284 0.53 11.79 -13.18
CA MET A 284 1.96 11.92 -12.86
C MET A 284 2.47 10.68 -12.15
N PHE A 285 1.74 10.19 -11.13
CA PHE A 285 2.10 8.98 -10.39
C PHE A 285 2.21 7.76 -11.33
N ASN A 286 1.20 7.54 -12.17
CA ASN A 286 1.18 6.41 -13.11
C ASN A 286 2.32 6.49 -14.15
N GLN A 287 2.67 7.71 -14.59
CA GLN A 287 3.82 7.91 -15.48
C GLN A 287 5.14 7.54 -14.80
N LYS A 288 5.37 8.04 -13.58
CA LYS A 288 6.56 7.69 -12.79
C LYS A 288 6.65 6.20 -12.48
N LEU A 289 5.53 5.57 -12.15
CA LEU A 289 5.48 4.13 -11.92
C LEU A 289 5.88 3.35 -13.19
N LYS A 290 5.42 3.74 -14.37
CA LYS A 290 5.85 3.14 -15.64
C LYS A 290 7.34 3.33 -15.91
N GLU A 291 7.86 4.53 -15.67
CA GLU A 291 9.30 4.83 -15.81
C GLU A 291 10.15 4.00 -14.86
N PHE A 292 9.72 3.88 -13.60
CA PHE A 292 10.37 3.05 -12.60
C PHE A 292 10.40 1.58 -13.02
N LEU A 293 9.27 1.03 -13.49
CA LEU A 293 9.17 -0.36 -13.94
C LEU A 293 10.09 -0.66 -15.14
N ASN A 294 10.36 0.31 -16.01
CA ASN A 294 11.25 0.14 -17.15
C ASN A 294 12.74 0.04 -16.78
N GLN A 295 13.11 0.44 -15.55
CA GLN A 295 14.49 0.37 -15.07
C GLN A 295 14.89 -1.04 -14.60
N PHE A 296 13.92 -1.95 -14.44
CA PHE A 296 14.19 -3.33 -14.03
C PHE A 296 14.15 -4.26 -15.24
N PRO A 297 15.12 -5.18 -15.35
CA PRO A 297 15.14 -6.19 -16.39
C PRO A 297 13.99 -7.19 -16.31
#